data_33b9712c3f597fc745ce08cd1626e38f
#
_entry.id   33b9712c3f597fc745ce08cd1626e38f
#
_cell.length_a   1.000
_cell.length_b   1.000
_cell.length_c   1.000
_cell.angle_alpha   90.00
_cell.angle_beta   90.00
_cell.angle_gamma   90.00
#
_symmetry.space_group_name_H-M   'P 1'
#
loop_
_entity.id
_entity.type
_entity.pdbx_description
1 polymer ?
#
loop_
_entity_poly.entity_id
_entity_poly.type
_entity_poly.pdbx_seq_one_letter_code
_entity_poly.pdbx_strand_id
1 'polypeptide(L)'
;MKKGIILHGGYGTRLRPLTYSRPKQLLPIANIPMSQFGLVEMKNAGITDIAIIIGGENSFKVREFYGTGEKFGVNITYVNQEKPLGISHAISLCQEFICNDKFVVFLGDNILLKEINGFVDEFEKTDDDAKILLCEVSNPQQFGIADISKNGKILKIMEKPKNPPTNL
;
A
#
# COMPACT_ATOMS: atom_id res chain seq x y z
N MET A 1 8.28 -4.81 16.86
CA MET A 1 8.89 -3.92 15.84
C MET A 1 7.94 -3.86 14.66
N LYS A 2 7.72 -2.68 14.11
CA LYS A 2 6.75 -2.44 13.04
C LYS A 2 7.50 -2.33 11.73
N LYS A 3 7.10 -3.09 10.72
CA LYS A 3 7.63 -2.98 9.35
C LYS A 3 6.57 -2.49 8.40
N GLY A 4 6.97 -1.76 7.38
CA GLY A 4 6.08 -1.24 6.36
C GLY A 4 6.40 -1.80 4.98
N ILE A 5 5.37 -1.97 4.16
CA ILE A 5 5.50 -2.31 2.74
C ILE A 5 4.72 -1.28 1.94
N ILE A 6 5.38 -0.60 0.99
CA ILE A 6 4.71 0.28 0.04
C ILE A 6 4.72 -0.37 -1.34
N LEU A 7 3.54 -0.55 -1.92
CA LEU A 7 3.39 -1.17 -3.23
C LEU A 7 3.45 -0.12 -4.34
N HIS A 8 4.51 -0.13 -5.15
CA HIS A 8 4.66 0.69 -6.35
C HIS A 8 4.38 -0.11 -7.64
N GLY A 9 3.52 -1.12 -7.57
CA GLY A 9 3.18 -1.94 -8.72
C GLY A 9 2.29 -1.24 -9.75
N GLY A 10 2.29 -1.77 -10.98
CA GLY A 10 1.42 -1.37 -12.07
C GLY A 10 2.01 -0.33 -13.02
N TYR A 11 1.68 -0.48 -14.31
CA TYR A 11 2.23 0.34 -15.41
C TYR A 11 1.59 1.73 -15.53
N GLY A 12 0.55 2.03 -14.75
CA GLY A 12 -0.12 3.34 -14.79
C GLY A 12 -0.74 3.70 -16.14
N THR A 13 -1.13 2.72 -16.94
CA THR A 13 -1.60 2.92 -18.34
C THR A 13 -2.80 3.85 -18.46
N ARG A 14 -3.68 3.88 -17.46
CA ARG A 14 -4.86 4.78 -17.41
C ARG A 14 -4.49 6.25 -17.22
N LEU A 15 -3.28 6.54 -16.76
CA LEU A 15 -2.78 7.90 -16.52
C LEU A 15 -1.83 8.38 -17.63
N ARG A 16 -1.73 7.66 -18.75
CA ARG A 16 -0.98 8.12 -19.91
C ARG A 16 -1.60 9.41 -20.47
N PRO A 17 -0.78 10.39 -20.93
CA PRO A 17 0.67 10.31 -21.20
C PRO A 17 1.57 10.57 -19.98
N LEU A 18 1.04 10.95 -18.81
CA LEU A 18 1.82 11.35 -17.62
C LEU A 18 2.79 10.24 -17.16
N THR A 19 2.39 8.99 -17.33
CA THR A 19 3.16 7.81 -16.88
C THR A 19 4.10 7.22 -17.92
N TYR A 20 4.29 7.85 -19.08
CA TYR A 20 5.33 7.42 -20.03
C TYR A 20 6.74 7.66 -19.49
N SER A 21 6.94 8.75 -18.78
CA SER A 21 8.26 9.17 -18.32
C SER A 21 8.54 8.87 -16.84
N ARG A 22 7.53 8.49 -16.05
CA ARG A 22 7.70 8.21 -14.62
C ARG A 22 6.63 7.26 -14.08
N PRO A 23 6.92 6.50 -13.00
CA PRO A 23 5.93 5.69 -12.32
C PRO A 23 4.78 6.55 -11.79
N LYS A 24 3.55 6.02 -11.79
CA LYS A 24 2.37 6.76 -11.31
C LYS A 24 2.51 7.24 -9.86
N GLN A 25 3.18 6.46 -9.04
CA GLN A 25 3.39 6.75 -7.62
C GLN A 25 4.31 7.97 -7.37
N LEU A 26 5.10 8.34 -8.38
CA LEU A 26 5.91 9.57 -8.35
C LEU A 26 5.22 10.76 -9.02
N LEU A 27 3.98 10.61 -9.50
CA LEU A 27 3.20 11.75 -9.95
C LEU A 27 2.88 12.66 -8.75
N PRO A 28 3.08 13.98 -8.88
CA PRO A 28 2.87 14.89 -7.77
C PRO A 28 1.38 15.18 -7.56
N ILE A 29 0.99 15.21 -6.28
CA ILE A 29 -0.25 15.77 -5.79
C ILE A 29 0.13 16.88 -4.83
N ALA A 30 -0.29 18.12 -5.08
CA ALA A 30 0.15 19.30 -4.35
C ALA A 30 1.69 19.39 -4.19
N ASN A 31 2.42 19.10 -5.28
CA ASN A 31 3.90 19.08 -5.37
C ASN A 31 4.61 17.99 -4.55
N ILE A 32 3.87 17.05 -3.99
CA ILE A 32 4.41 15.90 -3.24
C ILE A 32 4.12 14.62 -4.04
N PRO A 33 5.10 13.73 -4.29
CA PRO A 33 4.84 12.44 -4.90
C PRO A 33 3.77 11.65 -4.17
N MET A 34 2.85 11.05 -4.92
CA MET A 34 1.69 10.34 -4.37
C MET A 34 2.07 9.32 -3.29
N SER A 35 3.10 8.51 -3.53
CA SER A 35 3.52 7.50 -2.57
C SER A 35 4.26 8.05 -1.34
N GLN A 36 4.68 9.30 -1.38
CA GLN A 36 5.31 9.93 -0.21
C GLN A 36 4.29 10.17 0.92
N PHE A 37 3.00 10.34 0.60
CA PHE A 37 1.95 10.41 1.63
C PHE A 37 1.94 9.15 2.48
N GLY A 38 1.93 7.97 1.85
CA GLY A 38 1.99 6.69 2.58
C GLY A 38 3.27 6.49 3.40
N LEU A 39 4.41 6.94 2.87
CA LEU A 39 5.68 6.88 3.60
C LEU A 39 5.65 7.76 4.86
N VAL A 40 5.10 8.98 4.75
CA VAL A 40 4.95 9.89 5.89
C VAL A 40 3.98 9.34 6.93
N GLU A 41 2.85 8.77 6.49
CA GLU A 41 1.88 8.12 7.39
C GLU A 41 2.50 6.96 8.17
N MET A 42 3.26 6.09 7.49
CA MET A 42 3.98 5.00 8.15
C MET A 42 5.00 5.52 9.17
N LYS A 43 5.81 6.51 8.78
CA LYS A 43 6.77 7.14 9.69
C LYS A 43 6.10 7.72 10.92
N ASN A 44 5.00 8.45 10.75
CA ASN A 44 4.24 9.05 11.85
C ASN A 44 3.66 7.98 12.79
N ALA A 45 3.32 6.79 12.26
CA ALA A 45 2.93 5.63 13.05
C ALA A 45 4.12 4.86 13.68
N GLY A 46 5.34 5.43 13.63
CA GLY A 46 6.54 4.82 14.20
C GLY A 46 7.12 3.66 13.39
N ILE A 47 6.71 3.52 12.12
CA ILE A 47 7.23 2.51 11.19
C ILE A 47 8.36 3.13 10.38
N THR A 48 9.59 2.78 10.69
CA THR A 48 10.79 3.35 10.06
C THR A 48 11.51 2.38 9.13
N ASP A 49 11.29 1.08 9.25
CA ASP A 49 11.83 0.09 8.31
C ASP A 49 10.78 -0.22 7.24
N ILE A 50 11.02 0.21 6.01
CA ILE A 50 10.02 0.18 4.93
C ILE A 50 10.59 -0.52 3.71
N ALA A 51 9.90 -1.56 3.23
CA ALA A 51 10.14 -2.14 1.93
C ALA A 51 9.32 -1.41 0.87
N ILE A 52 9.96 -0.95 -0.21
CA ILE A 52 9.26 -0.43 -1.39
C ILE A 52 9.33 -1.47 -2.49
N ILE A 53 8.18 -1.99 -2.88
CA ILE A 53 8.09 -2.94 -3.99
C ILE A 53 8.05 -2.15 -5.28
N ILE A 54 9.02 -2.40 -6.14
CA ILE A 54 9.18 -1.74 -7.41
C ILE A 54 9.11 -2.75 -8.56
N GLY A 55 8.70 -2.31 -9.72
CA GLY A 55 8.67 -3.16 -10.92
C GLY A 55 8.28 -2.36 -12.17
N GLY A 56 8.56 -2.94 -13.33
CA GLY A 56 8.29 -2.32 -14.62
C GLY A 56 9.31 -1.25 -15.02
N GLU A 57 9.03 -0.63 -16.15
CA GLU A 57 9.85 0.45 -16.71
C GLU A 57 9.87 1.66 -15.76
N ASN A 58 10.98 2.39 -15.74
CA ASN A 58 11.19 3.56 -14.89
C ASN A 58 11.19 3.30 -13.37
N SER A 59 11.20 2.06 -12.90
CA SER A 59 11.26 1.74 -11.46
C SER A 59 12.54 2.28 -10.80
N PHE A 60 13.64 2.45 -11.56
CA PHE A 60 14.88 3.07 -11.08
C PHE A 60 14.66 4.49 -10.55
N LYS A 61 13.69 5.25 -11.10
CA LYS A 61 13.34 6.61 -10.63
C LYS A 61 12.80 6.63 -9.22
N VAL A 62 12.18 5.54 -8.77
CA VAL A 62 11.75 5.39 -7.38
C VAL A 62 12.97 5.31 -6.45
N ARG A 63 13.97 4.51 -6.84
CA ARG A 63 15.24 4.42 -6.10
C ARG A 63 15.99 5.75 -6.09
N GLU A 64 16.02 6.44 -7.23
CA GLU A 64 16.65 7.75 -7.38
C GLU A 64 15.98 8.80 -6.47
N PHE A 65 14.66 8.79 -6.39
CA PHE A 65 13.91 9.75 -5.60
C PHE A 65 14.03 9.50 -4.08
N TYR A 66 13.83 8.26 -3.64
CA TYR A 66 13.79 7.93 -2.21
C TYR A 66 15.17 7.61 -1.63
N GLY A 67 16.13 7.17 -2.45
CA GLY A 67 17.48 6.76 -1.99
C GLY A 67 17.40 5.68 -0.93
N THR A 68 18.18 5.84 0.14
CA THR A 68 18.15 4.97 1.34
C THR A 68 16.98 5.26 2.29
N GLY A 69 16.25 6.35 2.06
CA GLY A 69 15.19 6.82 2.95
C GLY A 69 15.64 7.81 4.02
N GLU A 70 16.94 8.03 4.19
CA GLU A 70 17.52 8.87 5.24
C GLU A 70 16.92 10.28 5.27
N LYS A 71 16.78 10.93 4.11
CA LYS A 71 16.18 12.27 4.00
C LYS A 71 14.72 12.33 4.46
N PHE A 72 14.04 11.18 4.58
CA PHE A 72 12.67 11.07 5.09
C PHE A 72 12.64 10.55 6.53
N GLY A 73 13.79 10.18 7.10
CA GLY A 73 13.91 9.63 8.45
C GLY A 73 13.40 8.19 8.56
N VAL A 74 13.60 7.40 7.51
CA VAL A 74 13.25 5.97 7.42
C VAL A 74 14.39 5.19 6.76
N ASN A 75 14.39 3.87 6.90
CA ASN A 75 15.28 2.95 6.19
C ASN A 75 14.48 2.26 5.07
N ILE A 76 14.95 2.35 3.83
CA ILE A 76 14.25 1.78 2.69
C ILE A 76 15.00 0.57 2.14
N THR A 77 14.29 -0.55 2.06
CA THR A 77 14.67 -1.75 1.32
C THR A 77 13.86 -1.85 0.03
N TYR A 78 14.51 -2.06 -1.11
CA TYR A 78 13.80 -2.20 -2.38
C TYR A 78 13.67 -3.66 -2.78
N VAL A 79 12.43 -4.08 -3.01
CA VAL A 79 12.09 -5.43 -3.46
C VAL A 79 11.58 -5.37 -4.90
N ASN A 80 12.20 -6.13 -5.81
CA ASN A 80 11.81 -6.11 -7.21
C ASN A 80 10.70 -7.13 -7.49
N GLN A 81 9.60 -6.67 -8.07
CA GLN A 81 8.53 -7.52 -8.61
C GLN A 81 8.64 -7.54 -10.14
N GLU A 82 9.22 -8.58 -10.70
CA GLU A 82 9.42 -8.69 -12.17
C GLU A 82 8.10 -8.72 -12.93
N LYS A 83 7.10 -9.43 -12.40
CA LYS A 83 5.78 -9.58 -13.04
C LYS A 83 4.68 -9.13 -12.08
N PRO A 84 3.70 -8.34 -12.53
CA PRO A 84 2.60 -7.84 -11.69
C PRO A 84 1.55 -8.94 -11.45
N LEU A 85 1.89 -9.94 -10.63
CA LEU A 85 1.03 -11.08 -10.30
C LEU A 85 0.06 -10.81 -9.13
N GLY A 86 -0.14 -9.54 -8.77
CA GLY A 86 -1.07 -9.11 -7.74
C GLY A 86 -0.41 -8.76 -6.41
N ILE A 87 -1.23 -8.28 -5.47
CA ILE A 87 -0.81 -7.77 -4.16
C ILE A 87 -0.19 -8.88 -3.30
N SER A 88 -0.84 -10.04 -3.21
CA SER A 88 -0.36 -11.16 -2.40
C SER A 88 1.01 -11.65 -2.85
N HIS A 89 1.25 -11.73 -4.17
CA HIS A 89 2.57 -12.04 -4.70
C HIS A 89 3.60 -10.96 -4.34
N ALA A 90 3.23 -9.69 -4.44
CA ALA A 90 4.13 -8.60 -4.04
C ALA A 90 4.54 -8.71 -2.56
N ILE A 91 3.58 -8.98 -1.67
CA ILE A 91 3.83 -9.16 -0.23
C ILE A 91 4.72 -10.39 0.01
N SER A 92 4.50 -11.50 -0.68
CA SER A 92 5.30 -12.72 -0.50
C SER A 92 6.78 -12.52 -0.82
N LEU A 93 7.12 -11.62 -1.75
CA LEU A 93 8.51 -11.25 -2.06
C LEU A 93 9.22 -10.53 -0.89
N CYS A 94 8.47 -10.00 0.06
CA CYS A 94 9.01 -9.33 1.25
C CYS A 94 9.21 -10.28 2.44
N GLN A 95 9.07 -11.60 2.27
CA GLN A 95 9.14 -12.56 3.37
C GLN A 95 10.43 -12.44 4.19
N GLU A 96 11.58 -12.35 3.54
CA GLU A 96 12.88 -12.18 4.21
C GLU A 96 12.98 -10.84 4.94
N PHE A 97 12.40 -9.77 4.37
CA PHE A 97 12.34 -8.47 5.02
C PHE A 97 11.43 -8.49 6.24
N ILE A 98 10.25 -9.09 6.13
CA ILE A 98 9.24 -9.13 7.21
C ILE A 98 9.70 -10.05 8.35
N CYS A 99 10.32 -11.19 8.03
CA CYS A 99 10.56 -12.30 8.97
C CYS A 99 9.25 -12.73 9.65
N ASN A 100 9.16 -12.58 10.98
CA ASN A 100 7.97 -12.90 11.78
C ASN A 100 7.31 -11.66 12.42
N ASP A 101 7.65 -10.47 11.92
CA ASP A 101 7.12 -9.23 12.47
C ASP A 101 5.71 -8.93 11.93
N LYS A 102 4.88 -8.27 12.73
CA LYS A 102 3.67 -7.60 12.21
C LYS A 102 4.09 -6.45 11.28
N PHE A 103 3.34 -6.25 10.22
CA PHE A 103 3.66 -5.26 9.21
C PHE A 103 2.42 -4.54 8.67
N VAL A 104 2.63 -3.36 8.11
CA VAL A 104 1.60 -2.56 7.42
C VAL A 104 1.85 -2.61 5.92
N VAL A 105 0.82 -2.84 5.14
CA VAL A 105 0.85 -2.72 3.67
C VAL A 105 0.13 -1.44 3.26
N PHE A 106 0.81 -0.61 2.50
CA PHE A 106 0.25 0.63 1.95
C PHE A 106 0.32 0.60 0.42
N LEU A 107 -0.82 0.86 -0.22
CA LEU A 107 -0.83 1.00 -1.67
C LEU A 107 -0.27 2.38 -2.03
N GLY A 108 0.80 2.42 -2.81
CA GLY A 108 1.55 3.64 -3.11
C GLY A 108 0.79 4.68 -3.95
N ASP A 109 -0.45 4.39 -4.33
CA ASP A 109 -1.37 5.30 -5.01
C ASP A 109 -2.59 5.69 -4.15
N ASN A 110 -2.59 5.35 -2.88
CA ASN A 110 -3.61 5.76 -1.92
C ASN A 110 -3.18 7.00 -1.14
N ILE A 111 -4.13 7.86 -0.84
CA ILE A 111 -3.98 9.00 0.07
C ILE A 111 -5.07 8.89 1.12
N LEU A 112 -4.67 8.85 2.36
CA LEU A 112 -5.60 8.80 3.49
C LEU A 112 -5.81 10.23 4.03
N LEU A 113 -7.04 10.52 4.44
CA LEU A 113 -7.40 11.79 5.08
C LEU A 113 -7.26 11.73 6.60
N LYS A 114 -7.03 10.55 7.15
CA LYS A 114 -6.87 10.31 8.58
C LYS A 114 -5.57 9.55 8.84
N GLU A 115 -4.95 9.86 9.96
CA GLU A 115 -3.74 9.17 10.44
C GLU A 115 -4.02 7.68 10.71
N ILE A 116 -3.02 6.84 10.47
CA ILE A 116 -3.12 5.39 10.68
C ILE A 116 -2.66 4.94 12.07
N ASN A 117 -2.14 5.85 12.91
CA ASN A 117 -1.52 5.52 14.20
C ASN A 117 -2.43 4.66 15.08
N GLY A 118 -3.66 5.13 15.33
CA GLY A 118 -4.62 4.41 16.17
C GLY A 118 -4.97 3.03 15.63
N PHE A 119 -5.06 2.90 14.31
CA PHE A 119 -5.33 1.64 13.63
C PHE A 119 -4.17 0.64 13.78
N VAL A 120 -2.93 1.13 13.65
CA VAL A 120 -1.71 0.34 13.82
C VAL A 120 -1.57 -0.11 15.28
N ASP A 121 -1.76 0.82 16.24
CA ASP A 121 -1.65 0.52 17.66
C ASP A 121 -2.72 -0.48 18.15
N GLU A 122 -3.93 -0.40 17.59
CA GLU A 122 -4.99 -1.37 17.86
C GLU A 122 -4.62 -2.77 17.34
N PHE A 123 -4.14 -2.87 16.08
CA PHE A 123 -3.73 -4.15 15.51
C PHE A 123 -2.56 -4.78 16.26
N GLU A 124 -1.63 -3.98 16.79
CA GLU A 124 -0.53 -4.52 17.62
C GLU A 124 -0.99 -5.19 18.89
N LYS A 125 -2.10 -4.73 19.47
CA LYS A 125 -2.65 -5.23 20.74
C LYS A 125 -3.58 -6.44 20.55
N THR A 126 -3.95 -6.76 19.33
CA THR A 126 -4.82 -7.91 19.02
C THR A 126 -4.02 -9.09 18.45
N ASP A 127 -4.58 -10.28 18.56
CA ASP A 127 -4.06 -11.50 17.92
C ASP A 127 -4.73 -11.75 16.55
N ASP A 128 -5.29 -10.70 15.93
CA ASP A 128 -5.87 -10.80 14.62
C ASP A 128 -4.78 -11.11 13.56
N ASP A 129 -5.09 -12.02 12.63
CA ASP A 129 -4.19 -12.36 11.53
C ASP A 129 -4.02 -11.22 10.53
N ALA A 130 -5.07 -10.41 10.34
CA ALA A 130 -5.05 -9.25 9.47
C ALA A 130 -6.16 -8.25 9.84
N LYS A 131 -5.88 -6.97 9.60
CA LYS A 131 -6.82 -5.86 9.73
C LYS A 131 -6.74 -4.99 8.48
N ILE A 132 -7.87 -4.58 7.92
CA ILE A 132 -7.91 -3.73 6.74
C ILE A 132 -8.75 -2.48 6.98
N LEU A 133 -8.34 -1.39 6.32
CA LEU A 133 -9.14 -0.17 6.24
C LEU A 133 -10.10 -0.28 5.07
N LEU A 134 -11.37 -0.04 5.33
CA LEU A 134 -12.42 0.00 4.34
C LEU A 134 -12.96 1.43 4.20
N CYS A 135 -13.42 1.78 3.01
CA CYS A 135 -14.16 3.01 2.78
C CYS A 135 -15.39 2.72 1.92
N GLU A 136 -16.44 3.49 2.15
CA GLU A 136 -17.64 3.42 1.30
C GLU A 136 -17.34 3.95 -0.09
N VAL A 137 -17.84 3.24 -1.10
CA VAL A 137 -17.68 3.62 -2.51
C VAL A 137 -19.04 3.71 -3.20
N SER A 138 -19.20 4.68 -4.10
CA SER A 138 -20.44 4.87 -4.85
C SER A 138 -20.66 3.84 -5.97
N ASN A 139 -19.58 3.25 -6.48
CA ASN A 139 -19.63 2.28 -7.59
C ASN A 139 -18.93 0.96 -7.18
N PRO A 140 -19.53 0.16 -6.28
CA PRO A 140 -18.88 -1.02 -5.72
C PRO A 140 -18.50 -2.08 -6.75
N GLN A 141 -19.15 -2.12 -7.92
CA GLN A 141 -18.82 -3.04 -9.02
C GLN A 141 -17.43 -2.81 -9.62
N GLN A 142 -16.77 -1.70 -9.28
CA GLN A 142 -15.44 -1.36 -9.81
C GLN A 142 -14.30 -1.68 -8.84
N PHE A 143 -14.63 -2.12 -7.61
CA PHE A 143 -13.68 -2.30 -6.51
C PHE A 143 -13.73 -3.73 -5.94
N GLY A 144 -12.74 -4.04 -5.11
CA GLY A 144 -12.81 -5.18 -4.21
C GLY A 144 -13.75 -4.84 -3.05
N ILE A 145 -14.79 -5.62 -2.86
CA ILE A 145 -15.86 -5.37 -1.89
C ILE A 145 -15.79 -6.39 -0.76
N ALA A 146 -15.82 -5.91 0.47
CA ALA A 146 -15.84 -6.73 1.66
C ALA A 146 -17.28 -7.04 2.08
N ASP A 147 -17.55 -8.32 2.34
CA ASP A 147 -18.72 -8.78 3.08
C ASP A 147 -18.33 -8.90 4.55
N ILE A 148 -19.00 -8.14 5.42
CA ILE A 148 -18.68 -8.04 6.84
C ILE A 148 -19.84 -8.51 7.71
N SER A 149 -19.50 -9.26 8.74
CA SER A 149 -20.43 -9.68 9.78
C SER A 149 -20.86 -8.53 10.69
N LYS A 150 -21.91 -8.71 11.47
CA LYS A 150 -22.43 -7.69 12.42
C LYS A 150 -21.38 -7.23 13.48
N ASN A 151 -20.38 -8.05 13.74
CA ASN A 151 -19.29 -7.74 14.69
C ASN A 151 -18.01 -7.24 14.00
N GLY A 152 -18.10 -6.84 12.72
CA GLY A 152 -17.00 -6.22 11.98
C GLY A 152 -15.97 -7.22 11.39
N LYS A 153 -16.18 -8.54 11.52
CA LYS A 153 -15.29 -9.52 10.89
C LYS A 153 -15.54 -9.62 9.40
N ILE A 154 -14.47 -9.66 8.62
CA ILE A 154 -14.56 -9.88 7.18
C ILE A 154 -14.90 -11.36 6.94
N LEU A 155 -15.99 -11.60 6.26
CA LEU A 155 -16.44 -12.93 5.85
C LEU A 155 -15.85 -13.31 4.49
N LYS A 156 -15.78 -12.33 3.59
CA LYS A 156 -15.32 -12.53 2.21
C LYS A 156 -14.91 -11.21 1.59
N ILE A 157 -13.95 -11.25 0.67
CA ILE A 157 -13.61 -10.14 -0.23
C ILE A 157 -13.87 -10.63 -1.66
N MET A 158 -14.60 -9.83 -2.44
CA MET A 158 -14.98 -10.15 -3.81
C MET A 158 -14.48 -9.06 -4.76
N GLU A 159 -13.68 -9.44 -5.73
CA GLU A 159 -13.17 -8.51 -6.74
C GLU A 159 -14.26 -8.20 -7.78
N LYS A 160 -14.63 -6.93 -7.88
CA LYS A 160 -15.58 -6.38 -8.86
C LYS A 160 -16.86 -7.23 -9.03
N PRO A 161 -17.59 -7.48 -7.94
CA PRO A 161 -18.78 -8.33 -8.00
C PRO A 161 -19.88 -7.67 -8.84
N LYS A 162 -20.57 -8.46 -9.65
CA LYS A 162 -21.75 -7.97 -10.41
C LYS A 162 -22.85 -7.50 -9.47
N ASN A 163 -23.06 -8.24 -8.39
CA ASN A 163 -24.04 -7.95 -7.35
C ASN A 163 -23.30 -7.80 -6.01
N PRO A 164 -22.82 -6.60 -5.68
CA PRO A 164 -22.10 -6.37 -4.44
C PRO A 164 -23.03 -6.48 -3.22
N PRO A 165 -22.62 -7.19 -2.15
CA PRO A 165 -23.43 -7.30 -0.92
C PRO A 165 -23.40 -6.03 -0.07
N THR A 166 -22.36 -5.22 -0.23
CA THR A 166 -22.13 -3.95 0.50
C THR A 166 -21.52 -2.92 -0.44
N ASN A 167 -21.30 -1.72 0.07
CA ASN A 167 -20.52 -0.66 -0.61
C ASN A 167 -19.14 -0.43 0.03
N LEU A 168 -18.67 -1.39 0.86
CA LEU A 168 -17.39 -1.34 1.60
C LEU A 168 -16.30 -2.17 0.94
#